data_c28a7c74e118988c77711eabbe5d6b67
#
_entry.id   c28a7c74e118988c77711eabbe5d6b67
#
_cell.length_a   1.000
_cell.length_b   1.000
_cell.length_c   1.000
_cell.angle_alpha   90.00
_cell.angle_beta   90.00
_cell.angle_gamma   90.00
#
_symmetry.space_group_name_H-M   'P 1'
#
loop_
_entity.id
_entity.type
_entity.pdbx_description
1 polymer ?
#
loop_
_entity_poly.entity_id
_entity_poly.type
_entity_poly.pdbx_seq_one_letter_code
_entity_poly.pdbx_strand_id
1 'polypeptide(L)'
;MRCDRRCGGVKYRSWAQILCERHAKACRFGRRREAGGWLRLKASSYILQVSYFWYIVMSSRPNKTQPPAKRVRLSREQRRRQLLDLAWHLVREEGSDALTLPRLSQEAAVAKPVVYDHFRTRNGLLIALYRDFDARQTEMIDAALAGSGPTLEDRARVIATSYVDCVLAQGREMPGVLAALAGSPELEAVKRDYQLAFIEKCRRALAAFVGRRGIEPAGFWAMLGAANALSDAASTGEITAEQAQDELFETIVAMIERSHP
;
A
#
# COMPACT_ATOMS: atom_id res chain seq x y z
N MET A 1 31.28 -15.49 -36.61
CA MET A 1 31.33 -14.25 -35.81
C MET A 1 30.79 -14.56 -34.40
N ARG A 2 31.62 -14.39 -33.38
CA ARG A 2 31.38 -14.83 -31.98
C ARG A 2 30.49 -13.85 -31.25
N CYS A 3 29.47 -14.37 -30.60
CA CYS A 3 28.56 -13.65 -29.69
C CYS A 3 29.19 -13.60 -28.30
N ASP A 4 29.52 -12.42 -27.83
CA ASP A 4 30.11 -12.21 -26.49
C ASP A 4 28.98 -11.85 -25.48
N ARG A 5 28.74 -12.72 -24.52
CA ARG A 5 27.77 -12.52 -23.42
C ARG A 5 28.51 -11.92 -22.23
N ARG A 6 28.16 -10.72 -21.82
CA ARG A 6 28.49 -10.21 -20.50
C ARG A 6 27.22 -9.97 -19.69
N CYS A 7 26.88 -10.93 -18.86
CA CYS A 7 25.91 -10.73 -17.76
C CYS A 7 26.66 -10.13 -16.57
N GLY A 8 26.33 -8.89 -16.22
CA GLY A 8 26.79 -8.22 -15.00
C GLY A 8 26.00 -8.72 -13.79
N GLY A 9 26.49 -9.73 -13.07
CA GLY A 9 25.93 -10.17 -11.81
C GLY A 9 26.38 -9.27 -10.66
N VAL A 10 25.48 -8.56 -10.02
CA VAL A 10 25.70 -7.85 -8.76
C VAL A 10 25.74 -8.89 -7.64
N LYS A 11 26.95 -9.21 -7.13
CA LYS A 11 27.15 -10.09 -5.96
C LYS A 11 26.88 -9.29 -4.70
N TYR A 12 25.79 -9.58 -4.00
CA TYR A 12 25.58 -9.14 -2.63
C TYR A 12 26.62 -9.80 -1.71
N ARG A 13 27.52 -9.00 -1.14
CA ARG A 13 28.46 -9.46 -0.12
C ARG A 13 27.74 -9.60 1.22
N SER A 14 27.91 -10.73 1.89
CA SER A 14 27.33 -10.96 3.22
C SER A 14 27.99 -10.05 4.27
N TRP A 15 27.23 -9.66 5.28
CA TRP A 15 27.73 -8.84 6.40
C TRP A 15 28.97 -9.41 7.10
N ALA A 16 29.14 -10.73 7.08
CA ALA A 16 30.33 -11.41 7.63
C ALA A 16 31.61 -11.07 6.85
N GLN A 17 31.53 -10.86 5.53
CA GLN A 17 32.69 -10.50 4.70
C GLN A 17 33.12 -9.04 4.94
N ILE A 18 32.16 -8.14 5.18
CA ILE A 18 32.43 -6.71 5.46
C ILE A 18 33.13 -6.55 6.83
N LEU A 19 32.76 -7.34 7.83
CA LEU A 19 33.40 -7.33 9.15
C LEU A 19 34.81 -7.91 9.12
N CYS A 20 35.07 -8.93 8.31
CA CYS A 20 36.42 -9.55 8.18
C CYS A 20 37.43 -8.61 7.49
N GLU A 21 37.00 -7.85 6.47
CA GLU A 21 37.86 -6.87 5.79
C GLU A 21 38.20 -5.65 6.67
N ARG A 22 37.31 -5.24 7.58
CA ARG A 22 37.60 -4.17 8.56
C ARG A 22 38.63 -4.62 9.62
N HIS A 23 38.63 -5.89 10.03
CA HIS A 23 39.61 -6.43 10.97
C HIS A 23 41.00 -6.62 10.35
N ALA A 24 41.07 -7.03 9.07
CA ALA A 24 42.34 -7.20 8.37
C ALA A 24 43.07 -5.88 8.10
N LYS A 25 42.37 -4.74 8.02
CA LYS A 25 42.98 -3.40 7.90
C LYS A 25 43.52 -2.85 9.22
N ALA A 26 42.93 -3.23 10.36
CA ALA A 26 43.41 -2.81 11.67
C ALA A 26 44.72 -3.53 12.07
N CYS A 27 44.96 -4.75 11.59
CA CYS A 27 46.20 -5.51 11.88
C CYS A 27 47.42 -5.10 11.05
N ARG A 28 47.28 -4.31 9.98
CA ARG A 28 48.40 -3.90 9.11
C ARG A 28 49.06 -2.57 9.49
N PHE A 29 48.50 -1.83 10.47
CA PHE A 29 49.02 -0.49 10.83
C PHE A 29 49.85 -0.46 12.13
N GLY A 30 50.14 -1.61 12.73
CA GLY A 30 50.80 -1.72 14.04
C GLY A 30 52.20 -2.31 14.02
N ARG A 31 53.08 -1.95 13.05
CA ARG A 31 54.48 -2.36 13.11
C ARG A 31 55.45 -1.18 12.93
N ARG A 32 55.58 -0.37 13.95
CA ARG A 32 56.79 0.39 14.24
C ARG A 32 57.01 0.40 15.75
N ARG A 33 58.29 0.12 16.07
CA ARG A 33 58.87 -0.05 17.40
C ARG A 33 58.72 1.22 18.22
N GLU A 34 58.42 1.08 19.53
CA GLU A 34 59.33 1.62 20.56
C GLU A 34 58.96 1.06 21.95
N ALA A 35 59.98 1.04 22.80
CA ALA A 35 60.08 0.33 24.06
C ALA A 35 59.23 0.89 25.19
N GLY A 36 58.82 0.00 26.15
CA GLY A 36 58.46 0.45 27.50
C GLY A 36 57.22 -0.18 28.09
N GLY A 37 57.34 -1.33 28.73
CA GLY A 37 56.93 -1.59 30.12
C GLY A 37 55.45 -1.53 30.56
N TRP A 38 54.39 -1.42 29.73
CA TRP A 38 53.02 -1.31 30.25
C TRP A 38 51.96 -2.25 29.60
N LEU A 39 52.37 -3.25 28.84
CA LEU A 39 51.47 -4.12 28.05
C LEU A 39 51.08 -5.44 28.73
N ARG A 40 51.56 -5.75 29.96
CA ARG A 40 51.23 -7.01 30.62
C ARG A 40 49.92 -7.02 31.45
N LEU A 41 49.34 -5.89 31.78
CA LEU A 41 48.12 -5.84 32.63
C LEU A 41 46.79 -5.71 31.85
N LYS A 42 46.80 -5.35 30.57
CA LYS A 42 45.56 -5.24 29.77
C LYS A 42 45.17 -6.53 29.05
N ALA A 43 46.09 -7.47 28.82
CA ALA A 43 45.77 -8.73 28.14
C ALA A 43 45.00 -9.71 29.05
N SER A 44 45.24 -9.67 30.37
CA SER A 44 44.51 -10.54 31.33
C SER A 44 43.06 -10.16 31.51
N SER A 45 42.72 -8.88 31.42
CA SER A 45 41.31 -8.40 31.55
C SER A 45 40.48 -8.72 30.32
N TYR A 46 41.08 -8.73 29.13
CA TYR A 46 40.35 -9.05 27.87
C TYR A 46 40.02 -10.54 27.77
N ILE A 47 40.92 -11.43 28.24
CA ILE A 47 40.70 -12.89 28.21
C ILE A 47 39.57 -13.28 29.19
N LEU A 48 39.45 -12.63 30.33
CA LEU A 48 38.36 -12.87 31.28
C LEU A 48 37.02 -12.35 30.76
N GLN A 49 37.01 -11.24 30.04
CA GLN A 49 35.81 -10.64 29.48
C GLN A 49 35.27 -11.45 28.32
N VAL A 50 36.10 -12.00 27.45
CA VAL A 50 35.71 -12.90 26.36
C VAL A 50 35.23 -14.26 26.89
N SER A 51 35.83 -14.79 27.95
CA SER A 51 35.40 -16.05 28.60
C SER A 51 34.06 -15.91 29.29
N TYR A 52 33.78 -14.74 29.92
CA TYR A 52 32.48 -14.44 30.54
C TYR A 52 31.35 -14.25 29.51
N PHE A 53 31.66 -13.62 28.38
CA PHE A 53 30.73 -13.46 27.28
C PHE A 53 30.37 -14.80 26.62
N TRP A 54 31.38 -15.70 26.44
CA TRP A 54 31.15 -17.06 25.93
C TRP A 54 30.35 -17.93 26.91
N TYR A 55 30.58 -17.78 28.20
CA TYR A 55 29.81 -18.49 29.24
C TYR A 55 28.37 -18.06 29.27
N ILE A 56 28.06 -16.76 29.12
CA ILE A 56 26.71 -16.24 29.04
C ILE A 56 26.02 -16.71 27.74
N VAL A 57 26.69 -16.70 26.60
CA VAL A 57 26.11 -17.15 25.32
C VAL A 57 25.86 -18.65 25.30
N MET A 58 26.76 -19.46 25.95
CA MET A 58 26.59 -20.93 26.02
C MET A 58 25.62 -21.38 27.12
N SER A 59 25.41 -20.60 28.19
CA SER A 59 24.42 -20.90 29.23
C SER A 59 23.02 -20.45 28.88
N SER A 60 22.82 -19.63 27.83
CA SER A 60 21.54 -19.30 27.25
C SER A 60 21.05 -20.41 26.33
N ARG A 61 20.97 -21.66 26.83
CA ARG A 61 20.19 -22.69 26.13
C ARG A 61 18.75 -22.22 26.12
N PRO A 62 18.09 -22.11 24.93
CA PRO A 62 16.67 -21.78 24.92
C PRO A 62 15.95 -22.84 25.75
N ASN A 63 15.29 -22.38 26.79
CA ASN A 63 14.49 -23.23 27.66
C ASN A 63 13.38 -23.88 26.81
N LYS A 64 13.52 -25.17 26.51
CA LYS A 64 12.60 -25.97 25.70
C LYS A 64 11.23 -26.21 26.34
N THR A 65 10.92 -25.52 27.43
CA THR A 65 9.70 -25.73 28.23
C THR A 65 8.74 -24.54 28.21
N GLN A 66 8.89 -23.57 27.28
CA GLN A 66 7.76 -22.69 27.01
C GLN A 66 6.75 -23.46 26.15
N PRO A 67 5.54 -23.73 26.66
CA PRO A 67 4.50 -24.29 25.83
C PRO A 67 4.28 -23.34 24.65
N PRO A 68 4.05 -23.85 23.44
CA PRO A 68 3.83 -23.00 22.26
C PRO A 68 2.70 -22.04 22.62
N ALA A 69 2.96 -20.74 22.49
CA ALA A 69 1.98 -19.70 22.76
C ALA A 69 0.68 -20.11 22.04
N LYS A 70 -0.40 -20.26 22.79
CA LYS A 70 -1.70 -20.69 22.29
C LYS A 70 -2.01 -19.81 21.08
N ARG A 71 -1.95 -20.36 19.84
CA ARG A 71 -2.27 -19.62 18.61
C ARG A 71 -3.68 -19.08 18.78
N VAL A 72 -3.79 -17.79 19.04
CA VAL A 72 -5.06 -17.09 19.15
C VAL A 72 -5.79 -17.30 17.84
N ARG A 73 -6.93 -17.98 17.89
CA ARG A 73 -7.75 -18.25 16.72
C ARG A 73 -8.37 -16.91 16.30
N LEU A 74 -7.90 -16.34 15.16
CA LEU A 74 -8.46 -15.13 14.62
C LEU A 74 -9.95 -15.33 14.32
N SER A 75 -10.77 -14.31 14.55
CA SER A 75 -12.14 -14.28 14.06
C SER A 75 -12.18 -14.37 12.54
N ARG A 76 -13.34 -14.67 11.94
CA ARG A 76 -13.50 -14.72 10.49
C ARG A 76 -13.12 -13.38 9.84
N GLU A 77 -13.53 -12.26 10.44
CA GLU A 77 -13.24 -10.93 9.93
C GLU A 77 -11.76 -10.56 10.06
N GLN A 78 -11.15 -10.84 11.22
CA GLN A 78 -9.71 -10.64 11.42
C GLN A 78 -8.87 -11.47 10.43
N ARG A 79 -9.30 -12.71 10.15
CA ARG A 79 -8.65 -13.56 9.15
C ARG A 79 -8.81 -12.99 7.75
N ARG A 80 -10.02 -12.53 7.39
CA ARG A 80 -10.26 -11.87 6.11
C ARG A 80 -9.36 -10.65 5.94
N ARG A 81 -9.26 -9.79 6.96
CA ARG A 81 -8.40 -8.60 6.93
C ARG A 81 -6.94 -8.99 6.72
N GLN A 82 -6.42 -9.94 7.49
CA GLN A 82 -5.07 -10.46 7.32
C GLN A 82 -4.80 -10.96 5.89
N LEU A 83 -5.75 -11.70 5.31
CA LEU A 83 -5.61 -12.21 3.95
C LEU A 83 -5.59 -11.10 2.91
N LEU A 84 -6.39 -10.05 3.08
CA LEU A 84 -6.39 -8.87 2.18
C LEU A 84 -5.07 -8.10 2.29
N ASP A 85 -4.54 -7.88 3.50
CA ASP A 85 -3.26 -7.20 3.70
C ASP A 85 -2.10 -7.95 3.04
N LEU A 86 -2.08 -9.29 3.16
CA LEU A 86 -1.09 -10.14 2.49
C LEU A 86 -1.30 -10.17 0.96
N ALA A 87 -2.54 -10.14 0.48
CA ALA A 87 -2.82 -10.07 -0.95
C ALA A 87 -2.34 -8.74 -1.55
N TRP A 88 -2.53 -7.61 -0.87
CA TRP A 88 -1.94 -6.33 -1.26
C TRP A 88 -0.42 -6.35 -1.27
N HIS A 89 0.19 -7.00 -0.28
CA HIS A 89 1.65 -7.19 -0.27
C HIS A 89 2.12 -7.98 -1.51
N LEU A 90 1.48 -9.12 -1.83
CA LEU A 90 1.80 -9.91 -3.01
C LEU A 90 1.62 -9.13 -4.32
N VAL A 91 0.57 -8.32 -4.45
CA VAL A 91 0.35 -7.50 -5.64
C VAL A 91 1.47 -6.45 -5.80
N ARG A 92 1.94 -5.85 -4.71
CA ARG A 92 3.06 -4.89 -4.73
C ARG A 92 4.38 -5.51 -5.15
N GLU A 93 4.70 -6.67 -4.59
CA GLU A 93 6.01 -7.31 -4.78
C GLU A 93 6.08 -8.15 -6.07
N GLU A 94 5.01 -8.86 -6.39
CA GLU A 94 5.00 -9.87 -7.45
C GLU A 94 4.05 -9.53 -8.62
N GLY A 95 3.20 -8.50 -8.47
CA GLY A 95 2.18 -8.12 -9.44
C GLY A 95 0.87 -8.91 -9.29
N SER A 96 -0.19 -8.41 -9.95
CA SER A 96 -1.52 -9.02 -9.89
C SER A 96 -1.59 -10.42 -10.49
N ASP A 97 -0.73 -10.74 -11.44
CA ASP A 97 -0.72 -12.04 -12.12
C ASP A 97 -0.23 -13.17 -11.22
N ALA A 98 0.71 -12.88 -10.33
CA ALA A 98 1.20 -13.82 -9.33
C ALA A 98 0.17 -14.11 -8.22
N LEU A 99 -0.83 -13.25 -8.04
CA LEU A 99 -1.84 -13.40 -7.01
C LEU A 99 -2.83 -14.53 -7.36
N THR A 100 -2.65 -15.65 -6.66
CA THR A 100 -3.54 -16.81 -6.71
C THR A 100 -3.96 -17.24 -5.31
N LEU A 101 -5.10 -17.95 -5.17
CA LEU A 101 -5.53 -18.47 -3.86
C LEU A 101 -4.49 -19.42 -3.23
N PRO A 102 -3.84 -20.34 -3.98
CA PRO A 102 -2.77 -21.17 -3.43
C PRO A 102 -1.55 -20.34 -2.98
N ARG A 103 -1.12 -19.31 -3.75
CA ARG A 103 0.01 -18.46 -3.40
C ARG A 103 -0.31 -17.67 -2.10
N LEU A 104 -1.51 -17.11 -2.01
CA LEU A 104 -1.98 -16.42 -0.80
C LEU A 104 -2.03 -17.35 0.42
N SER A 105 -2.45 -18.61 0.25
CA SER A 105 -2.47 -19.56 1.36
C SER A 105 -1.09 -19.90 1.89
N GLN A 106 -0.09 -19.97 1.01
CA GLN A 106 1.32 -20.16 1.38
C GLN A 106 1.86 -18.95 2.16
N GLU A 107 1.61 -17.74 1.65
CA GLU A 107 2.04 -16.49 2.29
C GLU A 107 1.40 -16.30 3.67
N ALA A 108 0.12 -16.60 3.79
CA ALA A 108 -0.62 -16.52 5.05
C ALA A 108 -0.31 -17.67 6.04
N ALA A 109 0.45 -18.67 5.63
CA ALA A 109 0.71 -19.90 6.38
C ALA A 109 -0.59 -20.56 6.91
N VAL A 110 -1.63 -20.63 6.05
CA VAL A 110 -2.92 -21.26 6.36
C VAL A 110 -3.23 -22.36 5.36
N ALA A 111 -4.13 -23.27 5.73
CA ALA A 111 -4.61 -24.31 4.83
C ALA A 111 -5.43 -23.71 3.67
N LYS A 112 -5.27 -24.24 2.44
CA LYS A 112 -5.99 -23.79 1.25
C LYS A 112 -7.50 -23.59 1.45
N PRO A 113 -8.24 -24.51 2.09
CA PRO A 113 -9.68 -24.34 2.33
C PRO A 113 -10.01 -23.01 3.03
N VAL A 114 -9.17 -22.51 3.94
CA VAL A 114 -9.41 -21.25 4.64
C VAL A 114 -9.49 -20.08 3.65
N VAL A 115 -8.59 -20.02 2.68
CA VAL A 115 -8.59 -18.94 1.66
C VAL A 115 -9.76 -19.09 0.70
N TYR A 116 -10.07 -20.34 0.30
CA TYR A 116 -11.22 -20.62 -0.57
C TYR A 116 -12.56 -20.29 0.09
N ASP A 117 -12.70 -20.47 1.40
CA ASP A 117 -13.90 -20.08 2.17
C ASP A 117 -14.14 -18.56 2.16
N HIS A 118 -13.06 -17.75 2.08
CA HIS A 118 -13.17 -16.29 2.03
C HIS A 118 -13.43 -15.74 0.64
N PHE A 119 -12.80 -16.30 -0.40
CA PHE A 119 -12.77 -15.65 -1.72
C PHE A 119 -13.32 -16.50 -2.85
N ARG A 120 -13.45 -17.82 -2.68
CA ARG A 120 -13.96 -18.82 -3.62
C ARG A 120 -13.13 -18.93 -4.92
N THR A 121 -12.90 -17.80 -5.61
CA THR A 121 -12.19 -17.74 -6.89
C THR A 121 -11.13 -16.66 -6.86
N ARG A 122 -10.20 -16.67 -7.84
CA ARG A 122 -9.23 -15.59 -8.05
C ARG A 122 -9.95 -14.26 -8.32
N ASN A 123 -10.97 -14.26 -9.16
CA ASN A 123 -11.77 -13.07 -9.42
C ASN A 123 -12.43 -12.53 -8.14
N GLY A 124 -12.98 -13.44 -7.30
CA GLY A 124 -13.53 -13.06 -5.99
C GLY A 124 -12.50 -12.41 -5.06
N LEU A 125 -11.25 -12.85 -5.09
CA LEU A 125 -10.16 -12.22 -4.36
C LEU A 125 -9.82 -10.83 -4.92
N LEU A 126 -9.69 -10.69 -6.24
CA LEU A 126 -9.40 -9.41 -6.88
C LEU A 126 -10.53 -8.39 -6.67
N ILE A 127 -11.80 -8.81 -6.74
CA ILE A 127 -12.95 -7.98 -6.39
C ILE A 127 -12.93 -7.57 -4.91
N ALA A 128 -12.50 -8.46 -4.03
CA ALA A 128 -12.36 -8.12 -2.61
C ALA A 128 -11.26 -7.08 -2.36
N LEU A 129 -10.15 -7.11 -3.11
CA LEU A 129 -9.13 -6.06 -3.08
C LEU A 129 -9.67 -4.72 -3.60
N TYR A 130 -10.41 -4.74 -4.72
CA TYR A 130 -11.03 -3.53 -5.25
C TYR A 130 -11.99 -2.90 -4.23
N ARG A 131 -12.86 -3.71 -3.59
CA ARG A 131 -13.76 -3.25 -2.54
C ARG A 131 -13.04 -2.70 -1.30
N ASP A 132 -11.94 -3.34 -0.91
CA ASP A 132 -11.11 -2.88 0.21
C ASP A 132 -10.45 -1.53 -0.08
N PHE A 133 -10.00 -1.33 -1.32
CA PHE A 133 -9.48 -0.05 -1.77
C PHE A 133 -10.57 1.04 -1.72
N ASP A 134 -11.73 0.80 -2.35
CA ASP A 134 -12.83 1.76 -2.40
C ASP A 134 -13.36 2.13 -1.00
N ALA A 135 -13.47 1.16 -0.10
CA ALA A 135 -13.89 1.42 1.28
C ALA A 135 -12.96 2.42 1.98
N ARG A 136 -11.64 2.25 1.83
CA ARG A 136 -10.65 3.18 2.40
C ARG A 136 -10.75 4.58 1.78
N GLN A 137 -10.94 4.68 0.45
CA GLN A 137 -11.12 5.97 -0.22
C GLN A 137 -12.42 6.65 0.22
N THR A 138 -13.49 5.87 0.37
CA THR A 138 -14.76 6.35 0.89
C THR A 138 -14.64 6.97 2.29
N GLU A 139 -13.93 6.29 3.21
CA GLU A 139 -13.66 6.80 4.56
C GLU A 139 -12.84 8.10 4.54
N MET A 140 -11.85 8.20 3.66
CA MET A 140 -11.04 9.42 3.52
C MET A 140 -11.87 10.61 3.02
N ILE A 141 -12.72 10.42 2.01
CA ILE A 141 -13.61 11.46 1.50
C ILE A 141 -14.62 11.88 2.57
N ASP A 142 -15.20 10.93 3.31
CA ASP A 142 -16.16 11.22 4.37
C ASP A 142 -15.52 12.06 5.50
N ALA A 143 -14.32 11.70 5.91
CA ALA A 143 -13.55 12.46 6.90
C ALA A 143 -13.20 13.88 6.38
N ALA A 144 -12.79 14.02 5.12
CA ALA A 144 -12.48 15.30 4.51
C ALA A 144 -13.74 16.21 4.41
N LEU A 145 -14.88 15.65 4.02
CA LEU A 145 -16.16 16.38 3.98
C LEU A 145 -16.64 16.79 5.38
N ALA A 146 -16.47 15.95 6.37
CA ALA A 146 -16.81 16.28 7.76
C ALA A 146 -15.95 17.41 8.33
N GLY A 147 -14.70 17.52 7.91
CA GLY A 147 -13.77 18.58 8.29
C GLY A 147 -13.80 19.83 7.40
N SER A 148 -14.57 19.83 6.29
CA SER A 148 -14.62 20.96 5.36
C SER A 148 -15.43 22.14 5.92
N GLY A 149 -15.12 23.35 5.42
CA GLY A 149 -15.90 24.54 5.71
C GLY A 149 -17.36 24.45 5.19
N PRO A 150 -18.19 25.44 5.56
CA PRO A 150 -19.63 25.42 5.28
C PRO A 150 -20.00 25.96 3.90
N THR A 151 -19.06 26.43 3.07
CA THR A 151 -19.38 27.05 1.78
C THR A 151 -19.45 26.03 0.65
N LEU A 152 -20.03 26.45 -0.49
CA LEU A 152 -20.04 25.64 -1.72
C LEU A 152 -18.62 25.34 -2.17
N GLU A 153 -17.78 26.36 -2.16
CA GLU A 153 -16.38 26.28 -2.61
C GLU A 153 -15.59 25.27 -1.75
N ASP A 154 -15.77 25.29 -0.42
CA ASP A 154 -15.14 24.33 0.49
C ASP A 154 -15.53 22.89 0.14
N ARG A 155 -16.83 22.64 -0.06
CA ARG A 155 -17.36 21.30 -0.39
C ARG A 155 -16.91 20.85 -1.77
N ALA A 156 -17.01 21.73 -2.77
CA ALA A 156 -16.59 21.44 -4.14
C ALA A 156 -15.09 21.14 -4.19
N ARG A 157 -14.27 21.92 -3.48
CA ARG A 157 -12.82 21.71 -3.40
C ARG A 157 -12.48 20.36 -2.79
N VAL A 158 -13.11 19.98 -1.68
CA VAL A 158 -12.90 18.68 -1.05
C VAL A 158 -13.28 17.53 -2.00
N ILE A 159 -14.43 17.64 -2.69
CA ILE A 159 -14.85 16.59 -3.63
C ILE A 159 -13.85 16.47 -4.77
N ALA A 160 -13.44 17.58 -5.40
CA ALA A 160 -12.52 17.59 -6.52
C ALA A 160 -11.15 17.02 -6.14
N THR A 161 -10.55 17.55 -5.08
CA THR A 161 -9.23 17.11 -4.60
C THR A 161 -9.24 15.64 -4.19
N SER A 162 -10.22 15.23 -3.37
CA SER A 162 -10.29 13.85 -2.90
C SER A 162 -10.49 12.85 -4.04
N TYR A 163 -11.24 13.20 -5.09
CA TYR A 163 -11.45 12.29 -6.23
C TYR A 163 -10.16 12.11 -7.04
N VAL A 164 -9.52 13.19 -7.42
CA VAL A 164 -8.28 13.17 -8.20
C VAL A 164 -7.18 12.45 -7.42
N ASP A 165 -6.98 12.81 -6.14
CA ASP A 165 -5.98 12.20 -5.29
C ASP A 165 -6.24 10.69 -5.08
N CYS A 166 -7.50 10.28 -4.96
CA CYS A 166 -7.89 8.88 -4.89
C CYS A 166 -7.42 8.10 -6.13
N VAL A 167 -7.64 8.64 -7.34
CA VAL A 167 -7.22 7.99 -8.58
C VAL A 167 -5.70 7.94 -8.67
N LEU A 168 -5.02 9.03 -8.37
CA LEU A 168 -3.56 9.09 -8.40
C LEU A 168 -2.90 8.20 -7.34
N ALA A 169 -3.54 8.05 -6.16
CA ALA A 169 -3.10 7.16 -5.09
C ALA A 169 -3.32 5.67 -5.38
N GLN A 170 -4.00 5.30 -6.47
CA GLN A 170 -4.16 3.89 -6.88
C GLN A 170 -2.82 3.19 -7.14
N GLY A 171 -1.75 3.98 -7.38
CA GLY A 171 -0.42 3.44 -7.58
C GLY A 171 -0.34 2.47 -8.76
N ARG A 172 0.67 1.60 -8.72
CA ARG A 172 0.85 0.54 -9.74
C ARG A 172 -0.02 -0.69 -9.49
N GLU A 173 -0.54 -0.86 -8.28
CA GLU A 173 -1.25 -2.07 -7.87
C GLU A 173 -2.65 -2.14 -8.44
N MET A 174 -3.41 -1.05 -8.36
CA MET A 174 -4.80 -1.01 -8.79
C MET A 174 -5.00 -1.21 -10.28
N PRO A 175 -4.24 -0.56 -11.19
CA PRO A 175 -4.34 -0.81 -12.62
C PRO A 175 -4.16 -2.29 -12.98
N GLY A 176 -3.22 -2.99 -12.31
CA GLY A 176 -3.02 -4.42 -12.49
C GLY A 176 -4.22 -5.27 -12.05
N VAL A 177 -4.83 -4.93 -10.91
CA VAL A 177 -6.05 -5.59 -10.42
C VAL A 177 -7.22 -5.37 -11.39
N LEU A 178 -7.42 -4.14 -11.87
CA LEU A 178 -8.48 -3.80 -12.83
C LEU A 178 -8.26 -4.48 -14.18
N ALA A 179 -7.02 -4.50 -14.68
CA ALA A 179 -6.69 -5.20 -15.93
C ALA A 179 -6.95 -6.71 -15.83
N ALA A 180 -6.60 -7.33 -14.69
CA ALA A 180 -6.85 -8.75 -14.45
C ALA A 180 -8.34 -9.11 -14.32
N LEU A 181 -9.21 -8.13 -14.05
CA LEU A 181 -10.67 -8.27 -14.00
C LEU A 181 -11.37 -7.75 -15.24
N ALA A 182 -10.65 -7.23 -16.23
CA ALA A 182 -11.23 -6.65 -17.44
C ALA A 182 -12.19 -7.65 -18.12
N GLY A 183 -13.39 -7.17 -18.46
CA GLY A 183 -14.45 -8.01 -19.06
C GLY A 183 -15.21 -8.87 -18.07
N SER A 184 -14.96 -8.80 -16.76
CA SER A 184 -15.75 -9.50 -15.75
C SER A 184 -17.06 -8.75 -15.47
N PRO A 185 -18.24 -9.40 -15.67
CA PRO A 185 -19.53 -8.78 -15.33
C PRO A 185 -19.61 -8.36 -13.85
N GLU A 186 -18.97 -9.12 -12.96
CA GLU A 186 -18.94 -8.81 -11.54
C GLU A 186 -18.19 -7.50 -11.26
N LEU A 187 -17.09 -7.22 -11.98
CA LEU A 187 -16.39 -5.95 -11.85
C LEU A 187 -17.25 -4.78 -12.31
N GLU A 188 -17.92 -4.93 -13.46
CA GLU A 188 -18.78 -3.87 -14.00
C GLU A 188 -19.95 -3.55 -13.05
N ALA A 189 -20.55 -4.58 -12.43
CA ALA A 189 -21.57 -4.38 -11.40
C ALA A 189 -21.03 -3.61 -10.19
N VAL A 190 -19.85 -4.02 -9.68
CA VAL A 190 -19.23 -3.35 -8.53
C VAL A 190 -18.85 -1.90 -8.84
N LYS A 191 -18.26 -1.64 -10.03
CA LYS A 191 -17.98 -0.26 -10.48
C LYS A 191 -19.24 0.60 -10.51
N ARG A 192 -20.33 0.04 -11.06
CA ARG A 192 -21.61 0.75 -11.13
C ARG A 192 -22.16 1.11 -9.76
N ASP A 193 -22.11 0.18 -8.81
CA ASP A 193 -22.53 0.40 -7.44
C ASP A 193 -21.75 1.55 -6.79
N TYR A 194 -20.44 1.60 -7.00
CA TYR A 194 -19.58 2.67 -6.46
C TYR A 194 -19.82 4.02 -7.12
N GLN A 195 -20.05 4.05 -8.43
CA GLN A 195 -20.43 5.28 -9.14
C GLN A 195 -21.73 5.87 -8.57
N LEU A 196 -22.73 5.04 -8.33
CA LEU A 196 -24.00 5.46 -7.74
C LEU A 196 -23.83 5.92 -6.29
N ALA A 197 -23.03 5.21 -5.50
CA ALA A 197 -22.73 5.59 -4.11
C ALA A 197 -21.99 6.94 -4.05
N PHE A 198 -21.03 7.17 -4.94
CA PHE A 198 -20.30 8.44 -5.02
C PHE A 198 -21.20 9.60 -5.45
N ILE A 199 -22.04 9.41 -6.48
CA ILE A 199 -23.03 10.41 -6.89
C ILE A 199 -23.97 10.77 -5.72
N GLU A 200 -24.47 9.77 -4.99
CA GLU A 200 -25.34 10.00 -3.83
C GLU A 200 -24.63 10.76 -2.70
N LYS A 201 -23.33 10.47 -2.49
CA LYS A 201 -22.49 11.21 -1.55
C LYS A 201 -22.35 12.68 -1.96
N CYS A 202 -22.02 12.95 -3.23
CA CYS A 202 -21.93 14.31 -3.75
C CYS A 202 -23.27 15.05 -3.65
N ARG A 203 -24.39 14.39 -3.99
CA ARG A 203 -25.72 14.97 -3.85
C ARG A 203 -26.01 15.42 -2.43
N ARG A 204 -25.69 14.58 -1.43
CA ARG A 204 -25.89 14.92 -0.01
C ARG A 204 -24.96 16.05 0.44
N ALA A 205 -23.69 16.02 0.03
CA ALA A 205 -22.71 17.03 0.41
C ALA A 205 -23.06 18.42 -0.15
N LEU A 206 -23.67 18.48 -1.35
CA LEU A 206 -23.99 19.70 -2.08
C LEU A 206 -25.46 20.15 -1.89
N ALA A 207 -26.30 19.37 -1.21
CA ALA A 207 -27.73 19.59 -1.12
C ALA A 207 -28.15 21.00 -0.61
N ALA A 208 -27.36 21.55 0.34
CA ALA A 208 -27.65 22.88 0.91
C ALA A 208 -27.45 24.04 -0.07
N PHE A 209 -26.77 23.81 -1.18
CA PHE A 209 -26.39 24.82 -2.18
C PHE A 209 -27.22 24.72 -3.48
N VAL A 210 -28.06 23.70 -3.59
CA VAL A 210 -28.86 23.46 -4.79
C VAL A 210 -30.02 24.46 -4.88
N GLY A 211 -30.16 25.15 -6.04
CA GLY A 211 -31.20 26.09 -6.30
C GLY A 211 -32.59 25.42 -6.55
N ARG A 212 -33.60 26.23 -6.79
CA ARG A 212 -34.99 25.74 -6.95
C ARG A 212 -35.19 24.79 -8.12
N ARG A 213 -34.36 24.88 -9.17
CA ARG A 213 -34.43 23.98 -10.34
C ARG A 213 -34.00 22.57 -10.04
N GLY A 214 -33.26 22.39 -8.94
CA GLY A 214 -32.58 21.12 -8.63
C GLY A 214 -31.43 20.83 -9.59
N ILE A 215 -30.81 19.68 -9.41
CA ILE A 215 -29.80 19.15 -10.33
C ILE A 215 -30.36 17.87 -10.94
N GLU A 216 -30.51 17.88 -12.25
CA GLU A 216 -30.89 16.68 -13.00
C GLU A 216 -29.87 15.57 -12.85
N PRO A 217 -30.29 14.30 -12.86
CA PRO A 217 -29.34 13.16 -12.75
C PRO A 217 -28.21 13.24 -13.76
N ALA A 218 -28.45 13.76 -14.96
CA ALA A 218 -27.44 13.96 -16.01
C ALA A 218 -26.28 14.88 -15.55
N GLY A 219 -26.55 15.89 -14.72
CA GLY A 219 -25.53 16.78 -14.17
C GLY A 219 -24.50 16.04 -13.32
N PHE A 220 -24.95 15.15 -12.43
CA PHE A 220 -24.06 14.32 -11.62
C PHE A 220 -23.26 13.31 -12.45
N TRP A 221 -23.85 12.75 -13.51
CA TRP A 221 -23.14 11.88 -14.43
C TRP A 221 -22.08 12.64 -15.26
N ALA A 222 -22.38 13.88 -15.68
CA ALA A 222 -21.42 14.73 -16.35
C ALA A 222 -20.22 15.08 -15.43
N MET A 223 -20.52 15.46 -14.17
CA MET A 223 -19.51 15.68 -13.14
C MET A 223 -18.61 14.45 -12.94
N LEU A 224 -19.20 13.25 -12.79
CA LEU A 224 -18.44 12.01 -12.63
C LEU A 224 -17.62 11.68 -13.89
N GLY A 225 -18.16 11.93 -15.08
CA GLY A 225 -17.44 11.78 -16.34
C GLY A 225 -16.23 12.70 -16.43
N ALA A 226 -16.40 13.98 -16.06
CA ALA A 226 -15.29 14.93 -15.96
C ALA A 226 -14.24 14.47 -14.92
N ALA A 227 -14.69 14.06 -13.74
CA ALA A 227 -13.80 13.55 -12.69
C ALA A 227 -12.94 12.37 -13.18
N ASN A 228 -13.55 11.40 -13.87
CA ASN A 228 -12.82 10.27 -14.45
C ASN A 228 -11.80 10.72 -15.50
N ALA A 229 -12.22 11.51 -16.49
CA ALA A 229 -11.38 11.93 -17.61
C ALA A 229 -10.19 12.80 -17.14
N LEU A 230 -10.43 13.75 -16.26
CA LEU A 230 -9.41 14.63 -15.70
C LEU A 230 -8.38 13.84 -14.87
N SER A 231 -8.86 12.90 -14.04
CA SER A 231 -7.96 12.05 -13.25
C SER A 231 -7.13 11.10 -14.11
N ASP A 232 -7.69 10.58 -15.19
CA ASP A 232 -6.97 9.73 -16.15
C ASP A 232 -5.86 10.52 -16.85
N ALA A 233 -6.18 11.72 -17.40
CA ALA A 233 -5.21 12.62 -17.99
C ALA A 233 -4.10 13.04 -17.02
N ALA A 234 -4.42 13.27 -15.75
CA ALA A 234 -3.43 13.55 -14.72
C ALA A 234 -2.54 12.32 -14.41
N SER A 235 -3.11 11.12 -14.42
CA SER A 235 -2.36 9.87 -14.17
C SER A 235 -1.38 9.52 -15.29
N THR A 236 -1.69 9.93 -16.53
CA THR A 236 -0.82 9.76 -17.71
C THR A 236 0.17 10.92 -17.90
N GLY A 237 0.03 12.00 -17.13
CA GLY A 237 0.91 13.17 -17.19
C GLY A 237 0.58 14.16 -18.32
N GLU A 238 -0.60 14.05 -18.93
CA GLU A 238 -1.09 15.01 -19.93
C GLU A 238 -1.43 16.37 -19.31
N ILE A 239 -1.92 16.36 -18.06
CA ILE A 239 -2.15 17.53 -17.23
C ILE A 239 -1.57 17.29 -15.83
N THR A 240 -1.43 18.36 -15.03
CA THR A 240 -1.03 18.20 -13.63
C THR A 240 -2.22 17.80 -12.73
N ALA A 241 -1.93 17.22 -11.57
CA ALA A 241 -2.97 16.95 -10.57
C ALA A 241 -3.74 18.21 -10.15
N GLU A 242 -3.03 19.33 -9.99
CA GLU A 242 -3.60 20.63 -9.65
C GLU A 242 -4.58 21.12 -10.74
N GLN A 243 -4.18 21.03 -12.02
CA GLN A 243 -5.07 21.36 -13.13
C GLN A 243 -6.33 20.51 -13.16
N ALA A 244 -6.20 19.20 -12.91
CA ALA A 244 -7.36 18.30 -12.84
C ALA A 244 -8.30 18.64 -11.67
N GLN A 245 -7.74 18.96 -10.51
CA GLN A 245 -8.49 19.36 -9.32
C GLN A 245 -9.22 20.69 -9.51
N ASP A 246 -8.56 21.68 -10.10
CA ASP A 246 -9.14 23.00 -10.35
C ASP A 246 -10.28 22.93 -11.37
N GLU A 247 -10.09 22.24 -12.48
CA GLU A 247 -11.12 22.10 -13.52
C GLU A 247 -12.34 21.31 -12.99
N LEU A 248 -12.10 20.27 -12.19
CA LEU A 248 -13.20 19.54 -11.56
C LEU A 248 -13.93 20.38 -10.53
N PHE A 249 -13.23 21.20 -9.75
CA PHE A 249 -13.82 22.16 -8.82
C PHE A 249 -14.74 23.14 -9.56
N GLU A 250 -14.26 23.78 -10.63
CA GLU A 250 -15.06 24.71 -11.45
C GLU A 250 -16.28 24.01 -12.08
N THR A 251 -16.12 22.77 -12.54
CA THR A 251 -17.20 21.93 -13.04
C THR A 251 -18.32 21.73 -12.00
N ILE A 252 -17.95 21.47 -10.75
CA ILE A 252 -18.89 21.27 -9.64
C ILE A 252 -19.61 22.58 -9.31
N VAL A 253 -18.88 23.67 -9.17
CA VAL A 253 -19.44 25.00 -8.88
C VAL A 253 -20.44 25.41 -9.98
N ALA A 254 -20.03 25.34 -11.24
CA ALA A 254 -20.89 25.67 -12.37
C ALA A 254 -22.14 24.76 -12.47
N MET A 255 -22.04 23.49 -12.06
CA MET A 255 -23.20 22.60 -12.00
C MET A 255 -24.24 23.10 -10.97
N ILE A 256 -23.78 23.55 -9.80
CA ILE A 256 -24.64 24.09 -8.75
C ILE A 256 -25.25 25.44 -9.18
N GLU A 257 -24.45 26.35 -9.74
CA GLU A 257 -24.91 27.65 -10.22
C GLU A 257 -26.02 27.54 -11.25
N ARG A 258 -25.94 26.61 -12.20
CA ARG A 258 -26.99 26.32 -13.17
C ARG A 258 -28.33 25.85 -12.54
N SER A 259 -28.32 25.40 -11.29
CA SER A 259 -29.54 25.02 -10.56
C SER A 259 -30.32 26.22 -10.05
N HIS A 260 -29.71 27.39 -10.04
CA HIS A 260 -30.33 28.65 -9.70
C HIS A 260 -31.05 29.27 -10.93
N PRO A 261 -32.10 30.09 -10.75
CA PRO A 261 -32.83 30.70 -11.86
C PRO A 261 -31.97 31.72 -12.59
#